data_e8357728e73f785a9dde95cbdc8f3c2c
#
_entry.id   e8357728e73f785a9dde95cbdc8f3c2c
#
_cell.length_a   1.000
_cell.length_b   1.000
_cell.length_c   1.000
_cell.angle_alpha   90.00
_cell.angle_beta   90.00
_cell.angle_gamma   90.00
#
_symmetry.space_group_name_H-M   'P 1'
#
loop_
_entity.id
_entity.type
_entity.pdbx_description
1 polymer ?
#
loop_
_entity_poly.entity_id
_entity_poly.type
_entity_poly.pdbx_seq_one_letter_code
_entity_poly.pdbx_strand_id
1 'polypeptide(L)'
;MKKFSVFLTALLLLSGAVSCDFFRGIAGRPLSSEIRAKRELIQAKEQREATYRDSVERARKDSIFRMERFIADSTYAADTLLKAGKLRRASTIRNIPSRKLVSRYNIVVGAFSQEGNAARLAEKYRAAGFSAEVFRYYSGLNAVFVEPCRTLPEAMDAFRKVSGQPFASKETWILINE
;
A
#
# COMPACT_ATOMS: atom_id res chain seq x y z
N MET A 1 -79.25 25.63 -24.91
CA MET A 1 -78.30 26.62 -24.29
C MET A 1 -77.39 25.96 -23.23
N LYS A 2 -77.84 25.05 -22.38
CA LYS A 2 -76.97 24.41 -21.34
C LYS A 2 -75.79 23.58 -21.88
N LYS A 3 -75.92 22.91 -23.05
CA LYS A 3 -74.84 22.10 -23.64
C LYS A 3 -73.69 22.94 -24.22
N PHE A 4 -73.98 24.14 -24.68
CA PHE A 4 -72.98 25.07 -25.23
C PHE A 4 -72.14 25.69 -24.11
N SER A 5 -72.74 25.96 -22.94
CA SER A 5 -72.04 26.47 -21.78
C SER A 5 -71.07 25.45 -21.21
N VAL A 6 -71.42 24.16 -21.16
CA VAL A 6 -70.53 23.08 -20.69
C VAL A 6 -69.36 22.87 -21.65
N PHE A 7 -69.58 23.00 -22.95
CA PHE A 7 -68.52 22.86 -23.94
C PHE A 7 -67.50 24.03 -23.86
N LEU A 8 -68.02 25.25 -23.63
CA LEU A 8 -67.17 26.42 -23.48
C LEU A 8 -66.32 26.39 -22.17
N THR A 9 -66.88 25.90 -21.07
CA THR A 9 -66.14 25.71 -19.80
C THR A 9 -65.09 24.60 -19.89
N ALA A 10 -65.43 23.49 -20.61
CA ALA A 10 -64.44 22.41 -20.82
C ALA A 10 -63.29 22.87 -21.73
N LEU A 11 -63.56 23.70 -22.75
CA LEU A 11 -62.51 24.24 -23.61
C LEU A 11 -61.64 25.25 -22.89
N LEU A 12 -62.17 26.03 -21.95
CA LEU A 12 -61.40 26.94 -21.09
C LEU A 12 -60.53 26.22 -20.09
N LEU A 13 -60.97 25.08 -19.56
CA LEU A 13 -60.17 24.27 -18.65
C LEU A 13 -59.04 23.50 -19.36
N LEU A 14 -59.25 23.07 -20.62
CA LEU A 14 -58.18 22.45 -21.43
C LEU A 14 -57.10 23.47 -21.86
N SER A 15 -57.45 24.74 -22.12
CA SER A 15 -56.50 25.78 -22.52
C SER A 15 -55.62 26.24 -21.35
N GLY A 16 -56.06 26.04 -20.09
CA GLY A 16 -55.29 26.43 -18.90
C GLY A 16 -54.06 25.54 -18.64
N ALA A 17 -54.11 24.26 -19.09
CA ALA A 17 -53.03 23.33 -18.86
C ALA A 17 -51.83 23.49 -19.85
N VAL A 18 -52.07 24.06 -21.03
CA VAL A 18 -51.02 24.24 -22.08
C VAL A 18 -50.38 25.62 -22.01
N SER A 19 -50.93 26.54 -21.23
CA SER A 19 -50.63 27.96 -21.27
C SER A 19 -49.27 28.33 -20.67
N CYS A 20 -48.74 27.60 -19.70
CA CYS A 20 -47.51 28.00 -18.97
C CYS A 20 -46.23 27.85 -19.80
N ASP A 21 -46.11 26.81 -20.63
CA ASP A 21 -44.90 26.57 -21.44
C ASP A 21 -44.91 27.43 -22.73
N PHE A 22 -46.10 27.74 -23.27
CA PHE A 22 -46.22 28.62 -24.43
C PHE A 22 -45.79 30.06 -24.11
N PHE A 23 -46.22 30.61 -22.99
CA PHE A 23 -45.79 31.95 -22.54
C PHE A 23 -44.32 31.98 -22.14
N ARG A 24 -43.76 30.91 -21.63
CA ARG A 24 -42.31 30.82 -21.33
C ARG A 24 -41.49 30.82 -22.59
N GLY A 25 -41.91 30.14 -23.67
CA GLY A 25 -41.22 30.13 -24.96
C GLY A 25 -41.17 31.51 -25.59
N ILE A 26 -42.29 32.26 -25.57
CA ILE A 26 -42.36 33.65 -26.10
C ILE A 26 -41.49 34.61 -25.27
N ALA A 27 -41.38 34.41 -23.96
CA ALA A 27 -40.56 35.23 -23.06
C ALA A 27 -39.06 34.85 -23.06
N GLY A 28 -38.60 33.96 -23.94
CA GLY A 28 -37.19 33.50 -24.00
C GLY A 28 -36.72 32.79 -22.74
N ARG A 29 -37.67 32.26 -21.93
CA ARG A 29 -37.35 31.49 -20.72
C ARG A 29 -37.29 29.99 -21.02
N PRO A 30 -36.38 29.24 -20.37
CA PRO A 30 -36.27 27.82 -20.64
C PRO A 30 -37.59 27.08 -20.33
N LEU A 31 -37.94 26.09 -21.20
CA LEU A 31 -39.11 25.26 -21.07
C LEU A 31 -39.05 24.41 -19.80
N SER A 32 -40.21 24.02 -19.24
CA SER A 32 -40.29 23.21 -18.02
C SER A 32 -39.58 21.86 -18.19
N SER A 33 -39.57 21.26 -19.40
CA SER A 33 -38.82 20.07 -19.76
C SER A 33 -37.31 20.26 -19.70
N GLU A 34 -36.80 21.37 -20.18
CA GLU A 34 -35.37 21.67 -20.15
C GLU A 34 -34.86 21.88 -18.70
N ILE A 35 -35.69 22.54 -17.86
CA ILE A 35 -35.37 22.74 -16.46
C ILE A 35 -35.33 21.38 -15.72
N ARG A 36 -36.25 20.45 -16.01
CA ARG A 36 -36.24 19.11 -15.44
C ARG A 36 -35.02 18.32 -15.88
N ALA A 37 -34.73 18.28 -17.17
CA ALA A 37 -33.55 17.59 -17.70
C ALA A 37 -32.25 18.13 -17.11
N LYS A 38 -32.16 19.47 -16.94
CA LYS A 38 -30.98 20.08 -16.30
C LYS A 38 -30.85 19.74 -14.81
N ARG A 39 -31.96 19.66 -14.09
CA ARG A 39 -31.97 19.22 -12.69
C ARG A 39 -31.55 17.75 -12.56
N GLU A 40 -32.07 16.86 -13.40
CA GLU A 40 -31.68 15.45 -13.41
C GLU A 40 -30.17 15.27 -13.71
N LEU A 41 -29.64 16.03 -14.67
CA LEU A 41 -28.19 16.03 -14.95
C LEU A 41 -27.35 16.51 -13.75
N ILE A 42 -27.79 17.56 -13.06
CA ILE A 42 -27.10 18.06 -11.86
C ILE A 42 -27.15 17.00 -10.77
N GLN A 43 -28.31 16.43 -10.48
CA GLN A 43 -28.47 15.39 -9.47
C GLN A 43 -27.64 14.14 -9.79
N ALA A 44 -27.63 13.70 -11.05
CA ALA A 44 -26.80 12.57 -11.48
C ALA A 44 -25.32 12.86 -11.33
N LYS A 45 -24.88 14.11 -11.59
CA LYS A 45 -23.50 14.53 -11.37
C LYS A 45 -23.14 14.55 -9.90
N GLU A 46 -23.97 15.12 -9.07
CA GLU A 46 -23.77 15.15 -7.59
C GLU A 46 -23.72 13.74 -7.00
N GLN A 47 -24.60 12.85 -7.46
CA GLN A 47 -24.56 11.44 -7.02
C GLN A 47 -23.27 10.73 -7.43
N ARG A 48 -22.80 10.93 -8.67
CA ARG A 48 -21.51 10.38 -9.11
C ARG A 48 -20.33 10.92 -8.30
N GLU A 49 -20.33 12.21 -8.04
CA GLU A 49 -19.28 12.83 -7.21
C GLU A 49 -19.33 12.31 -5.76
N ALA A 50 -20.50 12.13 -5.17
CA ALA A 50 -20.65 11.56 -3.84
C ALA A 50 -20.16 10.11 -3.79
N THR A 51 -20.57 9.27 -4.74
CA THR A 51 -20.10 7.86 -4.81
C THR A 51 -18.59 7.77 -5.04
N TYR A 52 -18.03 8.67 -5.84
CA TYR A 52 -16.58 8.73 -6.05
C TYR A 52 -15.84 9.12 -4.76
N ARG A 53 -16.30 10.16 -4.06
CA ARG A 53 -15.72 10.57 -2.76
C ARG A 53 -15.78 9.45 -1.73
N ASP A 54 -16.91 8.77 -1.62
CA ASP A 54 -17.07 7.62 -0.72
C ASP A 54 -16.13 6.47 -1.08
N SER A 55 -15.93 6.18 -2.36
CA SER A 55 -15.00 5.13 -2.81
C SER A 55 -13.54 5.47 -2.47
N VAL A 56 -13.13 6.72 -2.68
CA VAL A 56 -11.78 7.20 -2.34
C VAL A 56 -11.56 7.17 -0.83
N GLU A 57 -12.54 7.59 -0.04
CA GLU A 57 -12.44 7.58 1.42
C GLU A 57 -12.35 6.15 1.98
N ARG A 58 -13.14 5.20 1.45
CA ARG A 58 -13.04 3.77 1.81
C ARG A 58 -11.66 3.20 1.45
N ALA A 59 -11.19 3.46 0.23
CA ALA A 59 -9.86 2.99 -0.19
C ALA A 59 -8.74 3.54 0.70
N ARG A 60 -8.86 4.81 1.13
CA ARG A 60 -7.91 5.43 2.06
C ARG A 60 -7.96 4.77 3.45
N LYS A 61 -9.15 4.55 4.01
CA LYS A 61 -9.33 3.86 5.31
C LYS A 61 -8.77 2.44 5.27
N ASP A 62 -9.04 1.70 4.20
CA ASP A 62 -8.51 0.34 4.02
C ASP A 62 -6.99 0.32 3.88
N SER A 63 -6.42 1.33 3.22
CA SER A 63 -4.97 1.46 3.11
C SER A 63 -4.32 1.74 4.47
N ILE A 64 -4.88 2.66 5.27
CA ILE A 64 -4.41 2.97 6.62
C ILE A 64 -4.51 1.72 7.50
N PHE A 65 -5.65 1.04 7.51
CA PHE A 65 -5.86 -0.17 8.32
C PHE A 65 -4.87 -1.30 7.97
N ARG A 66 -4.60 -1.50 6.65
CA ARG A 66 -3.57 -2.46 6.22
C ARG A 66 -2.18 -2.08 6.68
N MET A 67 -1.85 -0.79 6.63
CA MET A 67 -0.55 -0.28 7.09
C MET A 67 -0.38 -0.46 8.60
N GLU A 68 -1.40 -0.14 9.40
CA GLU A 68 -1.37 -0.32 10.86
C GLU A 68 -1.19 -1.79 11.24
N ARG A 69 -1.92 -2.71 10.62
CA ARG A 69 -1.73 -4.15 10.82
C ARG A 69 -0.33 -4.59 10.44
N PHE A 70 0.17 -4.16 9.29
CA PHE A 70 1.52 -4.50 8.86
C PHE A 70 2.59 -4.02 9.84
N ILE A 71 2.45 -2.80 10.39
CA ILE A 71 3.36 -2.28 11.42
C ILE A 71 3.26 -3.11 12.70
N ALA A 72 2.06 -3.41 13.16
CA ALA A 72 1.84 -4.21 14.37
C ALA A 72 2.43 -5.62 14.23
N ASP A 73 2.16 -6.30 13.13
CA ASP A 73 2.69 -7.63 12.84
C ASP A 73 4.22 -7.63 12.73
N SER A 74 4.79 -6.60 12.09
CA SER A 74 6.24 -6.41 11.96
C SER A 74 6.91 -6.17 13.32
N THR A 75 6.28 -5.37 14.18
CA THR A 75 6.80 -5.08 15.53
C THR A 75 6.78 -6.35 16.41
N TYR A 76 5.69 -7.09 16.39
CA TYR A 76 5.58 -8.35 17.12
C TYR A 76 6.61 -9.39 16.66
N ALA A 77 6.78 -9.53 15.34
CA ALA A 77 7.74 -10.45 14.79
C ALA A 77 9.20 -10.02 15.08
N ALA A 78 9.49 -8.71 15.07
CA ALA A 78 10.79 -8.18 15.46
C ALA A 78 11.12 -8.48 16.92
N ASP A 79 10.16 -8.29 17.85
CA ASP A 79 10.33 -8.60 19.25
C ASP A 79 10.59 -10.10 19.48
N THR A 80 9.89 -10.95 18.75
CA THR A 80 10.11 -12.40 18.74
C THR A 80 11.52 -12.77 18.27
N LEU A 81 12.00 -12.17 17.18
CA LEU A 81 13.35 -12.38 16.67
C LEU A 81 14.41 -11.87 17.63
N LEU A 82 14.17 -10.75 18.30
CA LEU A 82 15.07 -10.19 19.30
C LEU A 82 15.19 -11.13 20.50
N LYS A 83 14.08 -11.62 21.03
CA LYS A 83 14.04 -12.61 22.14
C LYS A 83 14.72 -13.93 21.76
N ALA A 84 14.57 -14.37 20.52
CA ALA A 84 15.25 -15.56 19.98
C ALA A 84 16.74 -15.32 19.67
N GLY A 85 17.28 -14.12 19.86
CA GLY A 85 18.67 -13.77 19.51
C GLY A 85 18.93 -13.73 18.00
N LYS A 86 17.87 -13.71 17.20
CA LYS A 86 17.93 -13.65 15.73
C LYS A 86 17.98 -12.23 15.16
N LEU A 87 17.74 -11.23 15.98
CA LEU A 87 17.89 -9.81 15.66
C LEU A 87 18.92 -9.21 16.63
N ARG A 88 20.05 -8.70 16.11
CA ARG A 88 21.15 -8.19 16.94
C ARG A 88 21.64 -6.85 16.44
N ARG A 89 22.02 -5.95 17.34
CA ARG A 89 22.59 -4.66 17.01
C ARG A 89 24.10 -4.77 16.79
N ALA A 90 24.65 -4.00 15.86
CA ALA A 90 26.08 -3.95 15.60
C ALA A 90 26.88 -3.52 16.85
N SER A 91 26.32 -2.60 17.63
CA SER A 91 26.92 -2.14 18.90
C SER A 91 27.11 -3.25 19.96
N THR A 92 26.28 -4.32 19.90
CA THR A 92 26.40 -5.47 20.82
C THR A 92 27.44 -6.50 20.38
N ILE A 93 27.94 -6.38 19.14
CA ILE A 93 28.90 -7.33 18.57
C ILE A 93 30.28 -6.67 18.52
N ARG A 94 31.19 -7.17 19.34
CA ARG A 94 32.57 -6.66 19.34
C ARG A 94 33.20 -6.84 17.95
N ASN A 95 33.79 -5.76 17.42
CA ASN A 95 34.63 -5.76 16.21
C ASN A 95 33.93 -5.83 14.84
N ILE A 96 32.65 -5.52 14.75
CA ILE A 96 32.04 -5.28 13.42
C ILE A 96 32.44 -3.86 12.98
N PRO A 97 33.07 -3.69 11.78
CA PRO A 97 33.35 -2.36 11.25
C PRO A 97 32.06 -1.71 10.74
N SER A 98 31.30 -1.06 11.64
CA SER A 98 30.01 -0.40 11.32
C SER A 98 30.08 0.60 10.15
N ARG A 99 31.25 1.18 9.92
CA ARG A 99 31.48 2.15 8.82
C ARG A 99 31.46 1.56 7.40
N LYS A 100 31.56 0.23 7.23
CA LYS A 100 31.55 -0.43 5.92
C LYS A 100 30.20 -1.01 5.54
N LEU A 101 29.25 -1.06 6.47
CA LEU A 101 27.90 -1.55 6.19
C LEU A 101 27.06 -0.40 5.65
N VAL A 102 26.71 -0.46 4.37
CA VAL A 102 25.92 0.58 3.68
C VAL A 102 24.46 0.54 4.09
N SER A 103 23.94 -0.65 4.40
CA SER A 103 22.52 -0.86 4.69
C SER A 103 22.27 -0.99 6.18
N ARG A 104 21.08 -0.49 6.60
CA ARG A 104 20.66 -0.51 8.00
C ARG A 104 20.46 -1.93 8.54
N TYR A 105 19.97 -2.84 7.70
CA TYR A 105 19.73 -4.24 8.04
C TYR A 105 20.48 -5.14 7.08
N ASN A 106 21.13 -6.17 7.63
CA ASN A 106 21.88 -7.14 6.85
C ASN A 106 21.63 -8.54 7.44
N ILE A 107 21.47 -9.56 6.60
CA ILE A 107 21.27 -10.93 7.07
C ILE A 107 22.63 -11.61 7.11
N VAL A 108 23.00 -12.07 8.28
CA VAL A 108 24.25 -12.82 8.50
C VAL A 108 23.92 -14.31 8.47
N VAL A 109 24.50 -15.04 7.52
CA VAL A 109 24.23 -16.48 7.30
C VAL A 109 25.34 -17.39 7.81
N GLY A 110 26.47 -16.82 8.17
CA GLY A 110 27.59 -17.56 8.77
C GLY A 110 28.83 -16.69 8.96
N ALA A 111 29.71 -17.13 9.83
CA ALA A 111 31.03 -16.52 10.04
C ALA A 111 32.09 -17.64 10.13
N PHE A 112 33.19 -17.45 9.41
CA PHE A 112 34.20 -18.48 9.21
C PHE A 112 35.60 -17.92 9.48
N SER A 113 36.47 -18.72 10.07
CA SER A 113 37.90 -18.37 10.20
C SER A 113 38.63 -18.43 8.85
N GLN A 114 38.21 -19.32 7.95
CA GLN A 114 38.77 -19.45 6.62
C GLN A 114 37.93 -18.69 5.59
N GLU A 115 38.57 -17.81 4.83
CA GLU A 115 37.93 -17.00 3.79
C GLU A 115 37.29 -17.84 2.68
N GLY A 116 37.94 -18.96 2.28
CA GLY A 116 37.42 -19.85 1.26
C GLY A 116 36.08 -20.51 1.63
N ASN A 117 35.81 -20.74 2.93
CA ASN A 117 34.52 -21.26 3.38
C ASN A 117 33.42 -20.19 3.28
N ALA A 118 33.76 -18.96 3.64
CA ALA A 118 32.85 -17.83 3.50
C ALA A 118 32.54 -17.56 2.01
N ALA A 119 33.54 -17.56 1.15
CA ALA A 119 33.40 -17.36 -0.28
C ALA A 119 32.47 -18.43 -0.91
N ARG A 120 32.67 -19.71 -0.57
CA ARG A 120 31.81 -20.81 -1.03
C ARG A 120 30.35 -20.67 -0.59
N LEU A 121 30.11 -20.22 0.64
CA LEU A 121 28.76 -19.97 1.12
C LEU A 121 28.13 -18.76 0.40
N ALA A 122 28.88 -17.68 0.23
CA ALA A 122 28.39 -16.51 -0.50
C ALA A 122 28.01 -16.86 -1.96
N GLU A 123 28.81 -17.73 -2.61
CA GLU A 123 28.53 -18.18 -3.98
C GLU A 123 27.24 -19.01 -4.06
N LYS A 124 26.98 -19.87 -3.09
CA LYS A 124 25.70 -20.63 -3.01
C LYS A 124 24.50 -19.68 -2.94
N TYR A 125 24.58 -18.64 -2.14
CA TYR A 125 23.50 -17.66 -2.05
C TYR A 125 23.35 -16.84 -3.35
N ARG A 126 24.46 -16.44 -4.00
CA ARG A 126 24.41 -15.78 -5.32
C ARG A 126 23.79 -16.68 -6.38
N ALA A 127 24.16 -17.94 -6.42
CA ALA A 127 23.57 -18.93 -7.34
C ALA A 127 22.07 -19.13 -7.09
N ALA A 128 21.60 -18.93 -5.85
CA ALA A 128 20.18 -18.95 -5.51
C ALA A 128 19.46 -17.60 -5.77
N GLY A 129 20.14 -16.61 -6.37
CA GLY A 129 19.56 -15.32 -6.75
C GLY A 129 19.59 -14.24 -5.67
N PHE A 130 20.35 -14.44 -4.59
CA PHE A 130 20.49 -13.44 -3.51
C PHE A 130 21.75 -12.59 -3.71
N SER A 131 21.68 -11.34 -3.27
CA SER A 131 22.88 -10.52 -3.10
C SER A 131 23.69 -11.02 -1.91
N ALA A 132 24.97 -11.39 -2.10
CA ALA A 132 25.80 -11.89 -1.01
C ALA A 132 27.23 -11.34 -1.07
N GLU A 133 27.72 -10.87 0.08
CA GLU A 133 29.05 -10.32 0.25
C GLU A 133 29.76 -10.93 1.45
N VAL A 134 31.11 -11.01 1.40
CA VAL A 134 31.94 -11.46 2.49
C VAL A 134 32.59 -10.26 3.16
N PHE A 135 32.37 -10.12 4.47
CA PHE A 135 32.99 -9.09 5.30
C PHE A 135 33.99 -9.69 6.27
N ARG A 136 35.21 -9.14 6.29
CA ARG A 136 36.21 -9.51 7.27
C ARG A 136 36.10 -8.65 8.52
N TYR A 137 35.90 -9.28 9.66
CA TYR A 137 35.90 -8.61 10.96
C TYR A 137 37.32 -8.35 11.47
N TYR A 138 37.46 -7.40 12.39
CA TYR A 138 38.76 -7.16 13.06
C TYR A 138 39.24 -8.39 13.85
N SER A 139 38.33 -9.28 14.27
CA SER A 139 38.66 -10.57 14.89
C SER A 139 39.28 -11.58 13.93
N GLY A 140 39.40 -11.27 12.62
CA GLY A 140 39.87 -12.16 11.57
C GLY A 140 38.80 -13.11 11.01
N LEU A 141 37.57 -13.09 11.56
CA LEU A 141 36.45 -13.87 11.01
C LEU A 141 35.92 -13.25 9.71
N ASN A 142 35.55 -14.12 8.78
CA ASN A 142 34.91 -13.74 7.53
C ASN A 142 33.44 -14.06 7.61
N ALA A 143 32.58 -13.03 7.72
CA ALA A 143 31.14 -13.18 7.80
C ALA A 143 30.49 -13.00 6.43
N VAL A 144 29.47 -13.80 6.13
CA VAL A 144 28.69 -13.71 4.91
C VAL A 144 27.41 -12.97 5.19
N PHE A 145 27.27 -11.85 4.52
CA PHE A 145 26.09 -10.97 4.53
C PHE A 145 25.27 -11.21 3.28
N VAL A 146 23.97 -11.32 3.46
CA VAL A 146 23.04 -11.58 2.36
C VAL A 146 21.90 -10.56 2.43
N GLU A 147 21.42 -10.10 1.27
CA GLU A 147 20.27 -9.20 1.13
C GLU A 147 20.34 -7.95 2.04
N PRO A 148 21.14 -6.95 1.66
CA PRO A 148 21.17 -5.67 2.36
C PRO A 148 19.81 -4.96 2.24
N CYS A 149 19.14 -4.66 3.37
CA CYS A 149 17.81 -4.07 3.45
C CYS A 149 17.84 -2.70 4.11
N ARG A 150 16.93 -1.81 3.70
CA ARG A 150 16.79 -0.47 4.29
C ARG A 150 15.79 -0.44 5.43
N THR A 151 14.75 -1.26 5.37
CA THR A 151 13.68 -1.31 6.35
C THR A 151 13.61 -2.65 7.06
N LEU A 152 13.08 -2.66 8.28
CA LEU A 152 12.92 -3.89 9.06
C LEU A 152 11.97 -4.91 8.40
N PRO A 153 10.82 -4.50 7.82
CA PRO A 153 9.95 -5.43 7.10
C PRO A 153 10.65 -6.13 5.93
N GLU A 154 11.41 -5.38 5.12
CA GLU A 154 12.23 -5.97 4.04
C GLU A 154 13.21 -7.01 4.58
N ALA A 155 13.91 -6.67 5.68
CA ALA A 155 14.88 -7.57 6.30
C ALA A 155 14.22 -8.84 6.85
N MET A 156 13.00 -8.74 7.37
CA MET A 156 12.25 -9.90 7.86
C MET A 156 11.79 -10.81 6.73
N ASP A 157 11.33 -10.25 5.62
CA ASP A 157 10.96 -11.00 4.43
C ASP A 157 12.18 -11.68 3.80
N ALA A 158 13.28 -10.95 3.68
CA ALA A 158 14.55 -11.49 3.21
C ALA A 158 15.07 -12.59 4.15
N PHE A 159 15.00 -12.39 5.47
CA PHE A 159 15.39 -13.38 6.45
C PHE A 159 14.61 -14.69 6.29
N ARG A 160 13.30 -14.63 6.10
CA ARG A 160 12.46 -15.81 5.83
C ARG A 160 12.89 -16.56 4.57
N LYS A 161 13.11 -15.85 3.48
CA LYS A 161 13.56 -16.42 2.19
C LYS A 161 14.95 -17.05 2.30
N VAL A 162 15.89 -16.34 2.93
CA VAL A 162 17.28 -16.78 3.13
C VAL A 162 17.35 -17.99 4.07
N SER A 163 16.62 -17.97 5.18
CA SER A 163 16.57 -19.07 6.15
C SER A 163 15.84 -20.31 5.61
N GLY A 164 14.97 -20.14 4.61
CA GLY A 164 14.26 -21.24 3.95
C GLY A 164 15.10 -22.00 2.92
N GLN A 165 16.33 -21.57 2.64
CA GLN A 165 17.19 -22.29 1.70
C GLN A 165 17.66 -23.62 2.29
N PRO A 166 17.77 -24.70 1.47
CA PRO A 166 18.13 -26.03 1.97
C PRO A 166 19.56 -26.10 2.56
N PHE A 167 20.41 -25.13 2.20
CA PHE A 167 21.78 -25.00 2.70
C PHE A 167 21.93 -23.91 3.78
N ALA A 168 20.82 -23.31 4.23
CA ALA A 168 20.84 -22.25 5.22
C ALA A 168 21.25 -22.78 6.61
N SER A 169 22.07 -22.00 7.31
CA SER A 169 22.44 -22.29 8.69
C SER A 169 21.30 -21.97 9.64
N LYS A 170 21.12 -22.80 10.68
CA LYS A 170 20.24 -22.49 11.82
C LYS A 170 20.68 -21.23 12.60
N GLU A 171 21.93 -20.83 12.43
CA GLU A 171 22.54 -19.64 13.07
C GLU A 171 22.33 -18.35 12.28
N THR A 172 21.51 -18.37 11.22
CA THR A 172 21.17 -17.16 10.47
C THR A 172 20.47 -16.14 11.36
N TRP A 173 20.87 -14.86 11.27
CA TRP A 173 20.33 -13.77 12.07
C TRP A 173 20.39 -12.43 11.32
N ILE A 174 19.66 -11.44 11.79
CA ILE A 174 19.60 -10.10 11.22
C ILE A 174 20.50 -9.15 12.04
N LEU A 175 21.42 -8.46 11.37
CA LEU A 175 22.24 -7.41 11.93
C LEU A 175 21.58 -6.04 11.71
N ILE A 176 21.42 -5.28 12.79
CA ILE A 176 21.03 -3.87 12.74
C ILE A 176 22.30 -3.03 12.79
N ASN A 177 22.56 -2.27 11.73
CA ASN A 177 23.60 -1.27 11.66
C ASN A 177 23.02 0.08 12.12
N GLU A 178 23.54 0.64 13.20
CA GLU A 178 23.10 1.91 13.81
C GLU A 178 23.94 3.08 13.32
#